data_72a7cbb6357f07bd615cd6fb8f58c125
#
_entry.id   72a7cbb6357f07bd615cd6fb8f58c125
#
_cell.length_a   1.000
_cell.length_b   1.000
_cell.length_c   1.000
_cell.angle_alpha   90.00
_cell.angle_beta   90.00
_cell.angle_gamma   90.00
#
_symmetry.space_group_name_H-M   'P 1'
#
loop_
_entity.id
_entity.type
_entity.pdbx_description
1 polymer ?
#
loop_
_entity_poly.entity_id
_entity_poly.type
_entity_poly.pdbx_seq_one_letter_code
_entity_poly.pdbx_strand_id
1 'polypeptide(L)'
;ISWHLALLLGLDLNDKNRVTFNELTETGIKAGMSHPRSIDINLVNAQQARRILDRLVGYKLSPFLWRKIRKGLSAGRVQSVAVKMICDRENEIRAFVSQEYWSIDGKFSANGERKTFAAKLNTVDGEKPELKNKEQADEILKRLEGAEFVIDKVKKSVHRKSPAAPFTTSTLQQEASRRLSFQARRTMKTAQELYEGVEINDMGQTGLITYMRTDSLRISDEARAAAYDFIRKKYGDKYIPDTPKKYKTKGNAQDAHEAIRPTHPEVTPDMVKASGVTSDQYKLYKLIWERFIASQMSNCLMDTVSVDISANGCNFKATGYSVKFDGFTVLYEEAKDDEGEKKNVLPPIKSGDSIKVRNLEENQHFTQPPARYTEATLVKAFEETGIGRPSTYVPTITTIINRNYVERDGKQLKPTSLGEVTNQLMSEHFDKIVDVKF
;
A
#
# COMPACT_ATOMS: atom_id res chain seq x y z
N ILE A 1 12.83 -24.89 13.21
CA ILE A 1 13.18 -24.72 14.63
C ILE A 1 12.72 -25.94 15.42
N SER A 2 11.43 -26.29 15.42
CA SER A 2 10.88 -27.41 16.20
C SER A 2 11.62 -28.74 15.96
N TRP A 3 11.94 -29.07 14.70
CA TRP A 3 12.74 -30.24 14.35
C TRP A 3 14.14 -30.23 14.97
N HIS A 4 14.84 -29.09 14.93
CA HIS A 4 16.16 -28.96 15.57
C HIS A 4 16.07 -29.13 17.09
N LEU A 5 15.06 -28.55 17.73
CA LEU A 5 14.84 -28.68 19.17
C LEU A 5 14.52 -30.13 19.55
N ALA A 6 13.67 -30.80 18.77
CA ALA A 6 13.34 -32.20 19.01
C ALA A 6 14.58 -33.10 18.93
N LEU A 7 15.46 -32.90 17.94
CA LEU A 7 16.72 -33.64 17.83
C LEU A 7 17.66 -33.36 19.00
N LEU A 8 17.81 -32.08 19.40
CA LEU A 8 18.69 -31.69 20.52
C LEU A 8 18.20 -32.24 21.85
N LEU A 9 16.88 -32.35 22.04
CA LEU A 9 16.26 -32.86 23.25
C LEU A 9 16.04 -34.39 23.23
N GLY A 10 16.41 -35.09 22.14
CA GLY A 10 16.23 -36.53 21.99
C GLY A 10 14.76 -36.95 21.92
N LEU A 11 13.87 -36.09 21.44
CA LEU A 11 12.44 -36.43 21.32
C LEU A 11 12.18 -37.27 20.06
N ASP A 12 11.22 -38.19 20.14
CA ASP A 12 10.76 -38.92 18.97
C ASP A 12 10.00 -37.96 18.02
N LEU A 13 10.41 -37.95 16.76
CA LEU A 13 9.81 -37.08 15.74
C LEU A 13 8.38 -37.50 15.34
N ASN A 14 7.99 -38.76 15.66
CA ASN A 14 6.64 -39.29 15.41
C ASN A 14 5.66 -38.91 16.53
N ASP A 15 6.16 -38.54 17.68
CA ASP A 15 5.33 -38.12 18.81
C ASP A 15 4.61 -36.82 18.54
N LYS A 16 3.41 -36.67 19.12
CA LYS A 16 2.62 -35.44 19.07
C LYS A 16 3.15 -34.39 20.06
N ASN A 17 4.40 -33.94 19.85
CA ASN A 17 5.09 -33.02 20.74
C ASN A 17 5.19 -31.59 20.18
N ARG A 18 4.53 -31.33 19.04
CA ARG A 18 4.46 -29.99 18.44
C ARG A 18 3.10 -29.35 18.62
N VAL A 19 3.09 -28.18 19.21
CA VAL A 19 1.92 -27.31 19.33
C VAL A 19 2.05 -26.12 18.39
N THR A 20 0.96 -25.70 17.79
CA THR A 20 0.91 -24.50 16.93
C THR A 20 -0.29 -23.65 17.34
N PHE A 21 -0.07 -22.37 17.45
CA PHE A 21 -1.10 -21.35 17.63
C PHE A 21 -0.77 -20.11 16.79
N ASN A 22 -1.80 -19.44 16.33
CA ASN A 22 -1.69 -18.34 15.39
C ASN A 22 -1.92 -16.97 16.05
N GLU A 23 -2.19 -16.97 17.35
CA GLU A 23 -2.38 -15.77 18.18
C GLU A 23 -1.91 -16.05 19.60
N LEU A 24 -1.48 -15.00 20.28
CA LEU A 24 -0.99 -15.06 21.67
C LEU A 24 -2.06 -14.61 22.65
N THR A 25 -3.30 -15.05 22.41
CA THR A 25 -4.41 -14.90 23.36
C THR A 25 -4.51 -16.16 24.25
N GLU A 26 -5.12 -16.03 25.43
CA GLU A 26 -5.30 -17.17 26.32
C GLU A 26 -6.10 -18.28 25.63
N THR A 27 -7.17 -17.92 24.92
CA THR A 27 -7.99 -18.83 24.13
C THR A 27 -7.20 -19.50 23.00
N GLY A 28 -6.40 -18.75 22.25
CA GLY A 28 -5.57 -19.28 21.17
C GLY A 28 -4.52 -20.26 21.66
N ILE A 29 -3.86 -19.95 22.78
CA ILE A 29 -2.86 -20.85 23.39
C ILE A 29 -3.51 -22.13 23.90
N LYS A 30 -4.62 -22.02 24.65
CA LYS A 30 -5.36 -23.21 25.15
C LYS A 30 -5.84 -24.10 24.00
N ALA A 31 -6.40 -23.51 22.94
CA ALA A 31 -6.83 -24.24 21.76
C ALA A 31 -5.65 -24.95 21.04
N GLY A 32 -4.51 -24.29 20.92
CA GLY A 32 -3.31 -24.92 20.38
C GLY A 32 -2.78 -26.06 21.23
N MET A 33 -2.74 -25.89 22.54
CA MET A 33 -2.29 -26.91 23.48
C MET A 33 -3.18 -28.16 23.49
N SER A 34 -4.46 -28.01 23.19
CA SER A 34 -5.40 -29.15 23.12
C SER A 34 -5.29 -29.95 21.82
N HIS A 35 -4.53 -29.48 20.82
CA HIS A 35 -4.35 -30.14 19.52
C HIS A 35 -2.88 -30.35 19.15
N PRO A 36 -2.11 -31.10 19.95
CA PRO A 36 -0.72 -31.39 19.62
C PRO A 36 -0.62 -32.30 18.40
N ARG A 37 0.43 -32.11 17.61
CA ARG A 37 0.71 -32.90 16.39
C ARG A 37 2.18 -33.29 16.31
N SER A 38 2.50 -34.21 15.42
CA SER A 38 3.87 -34.58 15.07
C SER A 38 4.50 -33.48 14.18
N ILE A 39 5.82 -33.51 14.07
CA ILE A 39 6.59 -32.62 13.22
C ILE A 39 6.36 -33.01 11.75
N ASP A 40 6.00 -32.04 10.92
CA ASP A 40 5.87 -32.22 9.47
C ASP A 40 7.24 -32.26 8.81
N ILE A 41 7.72 -33.48 8.51
CA ILE A 41 9.02 -33.72 7.89
C ILE A 41 9.09 -33.16 6.46
N ASN A 42 7.98 -33.14 5.72
CA ASN A 42 7.96 -32.57 4.37
C ASN A 42 8.24 -31.06 4.43
N LEU A 43 7.63 -30.36 5.37
CA LEU A 43 7.90 -28.94 5.61
C LEU A 43 9.35 -28.69 6.06
N VAL A 44 9.92 -29.56 6.89
CA VAL A 44 11.33 -29.52 7.29
C VAL A 44 12.23 -29.68 6.06
N ASN A 45 11.98 -30.68 5.23
CA ASN A 45 12.76 -30.97 4.02
C ASN A 45 12.67 -29.80 3.00
N ALA A 46 11.49 -29.23 2.80
CA ALA A 46 11.30 -28.06 1.94
C ALA A 46 12.12 -26.86 2.42
N GLN A 47 12.13 -26.60 3.73
CA GLN A 47 12.93 -25.53 4.33
C GLN A 47 14.43 -25.78 4.20
N GLN A 48 14.87 -27.03 4.39
CA GLN A 48 16.28 -27.40 4.22
C GLN A 48 16.72 -27.28 2.76
N ALA A 49 15.93 -27.77 1.82
CA ALA A 49 16.19 -27.64 0.38
C ALA A 49 16.35 -26.18 -0.02
N ARG A 50 15.45 -25.31 0.45
CA ARG A 50 15.57 -23.87 0.25
C ARG A 50 16.89 -23.29 0.80
N ARG A 51 17.25 -23.65 2.03
CA ARG A 51 18.49 -23.18 2.68
C ARG A 51 19.73 -23.64 1.90
N ILE A 52 19.75 -24.89 1.45
CA ILE A 52 20.85 -25.44 0.64
C ILE A 52 20.96 -24.70 -0.68
N LEU A 53 19.83 -24.49 -1.37
CA LEU A 53 19.79 -23.78 -2.65
C LEU A 53 20.31 -22.33 -2.51
N ASP A 54 19.84 -21.58 -1.50
CA ASP A 54 20.29 -20.20 -1.28
C ASP A 54 21.80 -20.13 -1.01
N ARG A 55 22.36 -21.12 -0.27
CA ARG A 55 23.79 -21.23 -0.04
C ARG A 55 24.56 -21.58 -1.31
N LEU A 56 24.10 -22.55 -2.07
CA LEU A 56 24.76 -22.96 -3.33
C LEU A 56 24.80 -21.80 -4.32
N VAL A 57 23.70 -21.08 -4.49
CA VAL A 57 23.62 -19.88 -5.33
C VAL A 57 24.62 -18.83 -4.83
N GLY A 58 24.57 -18.47 -3.56
CA GLY A 58 25.46 -17.45 -2.98
C GLY A 58 26.94 -17.80 -3.09
N TYR A 59 27.34 -19.03 -2.71
CA TYR A 59 28.75 -19.44 -2.69
C TYR A 59 29.34 -19.70 -4.08
N LYS A 60 28.52 -20.08 -5.07
CA LYS A 60 29.01 -20.28 -6.44
C LYS A 60 29.01 -18.98 -7.24
N LEU A 61 27.98 -18.16 -7.12
CA LEU A 61 27.86 -16.95 -7.91
C LEU A 61 28.67 -15.77 -7.36
N SER A 62 28.81 -15.62 -6.05
CA SER A 62 29.62 -14.52 -5.52
C SER A 62 31.09 -14.56 -5.95
N PRO A 63 31.81 -15.70 -5.88
CA PRO A 63 33.17 -15.80 -6.43
C PRO A 63 33.23 -15.62 -7.96
N PHE A 64 32.17 -15.98 -8.69
CA PHE A 64 32.09 -15.70 -10.12
C PHE A 64 32.09 -14.19 -10.38
N LEU A 65 31.24 -13.43 -9.67
CA LEU A 65 31.20 -11.97 -9.74
C LEU A 65 32.54 -11.34 -9.34
N TRP A 66 33.26 -11.93 -8.35
CA TRP A 66 34.56 -11.41 -7.92
C TRP A 66 35.62 -11.52 -9.01
N ARG A 67 35.57 -12.60 -9.78
CA ARG A 67 36.51 -12.81 -10.91
C ARG A 67 36.19 -11.97 -12.12
N LYS A 68 34.88 -11.73 -12.37
CA LYS A 68 34.43 -11.04 -13.60
C LYS A 68 34.29 -9.53 -13.41
N ILE A 69 34.00 -9.06 -12.20
CA ILE A 69 33.75 -7.64 -11.91
C ILE A 69 34.74 -7.14 -10.86
N ARG A 70 34.50 -7.45 -9.57
CA ARG A 70 35.40 -7.09 -8.45
C ARG A 70 35.10 -7.88 -7.18
N LYS A 71 36.09 -7.97 -6.30
CA LYS A 71 35.93 -8.60 -4.95
C LYS A 71 34.86 -7.87 -4.12
N GLY A 72 34.22 -8.62 -3.23
CA GLY A 72 33.24 -8.09 -2.27
C GLY A 72 31.80 -8.03 -2.77
N LEU A 73 31.52 -8.37 -4.03
CA LEU A 73 30.18 -8.49 -4.56
C LEU A 73 29.49 -9.77 -4.05
N SER A 74 28.17 -9.78 -4.04
CA SER A 74 27.38 -10.96 -3.68
C SER A 74 26.21 -11.12 -4.65
N ALA A 75 25.87 -12.37 -4.91
CA ALA A 75 24.66 -12.75 -5.61
C ALA A 75 23.78 -13.61 -4.71
N GLY A 76 22.48 -13.51 -4.91
CA GLY A 76 21.47 -14.30 -4.20
C GLY A 76 20.13 -14.12 -4.89
N ARG A 77 19.29 -15.14 -4.83
CA ARG A 77 18.03 -15.16 -5.59
C ARG A 77 17.22 -13.88 -5.41
N VAL A 78 16.87 -13.53 -4.18
CA VAL A 78 16.02 -12.34 -3.90
C VAL A 78 16.74 -11.03 -4.21
N GLN A 79 18.02 -10.90 -3.82
CA GLN A 79 18.76 -9.66 -4.06
C GLN A 79 19.02 -9.39 -5.55
N SER A 80 19.32 -10.43 -6.34
CA SER A 80 19.58 -10.27 -7.78
C SER A 80 18.31 -9.91 -8.53
N VAL A 81 17.17 -10.50 -8.17
CA VAL A 81 15.86 -10.12 -8.71
C VAL A 81 15.50 -8.69 -8.33
N ALA A 82 15.79 -8.26 -7.09
CA ALA A 82 15.55 -6.90 -6.66
C ALA A 82 16.35 -5.87 -7.49
N VAL A 83 17.63 -6.15 -7.76
CA VAL A 83 18.46 -5.31 -8.63
C VAL A 83 17.90 -5.29 -10.05
N LYS A 84 17.52 -6.47 -10.59
CA LYS A 84 16.91 -6.58 -11.91
C LYS A 84 15.65 -5.72 -12.03
N MET A 85 14.73 -5.78 -11.08
CA MET A 85 13.51 -4.97 -11.11
C MET A 85 13.81 -3.47 -11.18
N ILE A 86 14.83 -3.01 -10.46
CA ILE A 86 15.22 -1.60 -10.48
C ILE A 86 15.89 -1.24 -11.81
N CYS A 87 16.74 -2.11 -12.37
CA CYS A 87 17.35 -1.91 -13.68
C CYS A 87 16.32 -1.94 -14.81
N ASP A 88 15.38 -2.87 -14.79
CA ASP A 88 14.29 -2.96 -15.77
C ASP A 88 13.46 -1.68 -15.76
N ARG A 89 13.12 -1.16 -14.58
CA ARG A 89 12.41 0.12 -14.42
C ARG A 89 13.21 1.29 -14.98
N GLU A 90 14.51 1.34 -14.76
CA GLU A 90 15.35 2.38 -15.32
C GLU A 90 15.43 2.29 -16.85
N ASN A 91 15.46 1.07 -17.42
CA ASN A 91 15.40 0.85 -18.87
C ASN A 91 14.04 1.28 -19.45
N GLU A 92 12.92 1.00 -18.77
CA GLU A 92 11.60 1.51 -19.14
C GLU A 92 11.58 3.04 -19.18
N ILE A 93 12.18 3.70 -18.18
CA ILE A 93 12.28 5.16 -18.12
C ILE A 93 13.11 5.72 -19.27
N ARG A 94 14.26 5.10 -19.56
CA ARG A 94 15.16 5.53 -20.65
C ARG A 94 14.56 5.32 -22.03
N ALA A 95 13.79 4.26 -22.22
CA ALA A 95 13.10 3.94 -23.46
C ALA A 95 11.79 4.73 -23.64
N PHE A 96 11.32 5.41 -22.61
CA PHE A 96 10.06 6.11 -22.66
C PHE A 96 10.13 7.32 -23.58
N VAL A 97 9.17 7.39 -24.50
CA VAL A 97 8.98 8.55 -25.38
C VAL A 97 7.75 9.31 -24.92
N SER A 98 7.96 10.52 -24.45
CA SER A 98 6.88 11.40 -24.01
C SER A 98 5.98 11.76 -25.19
N GLN A 99 4.66 11.61 -25.02
CA GLN A 99 3.65 11.97 -26.00
C GLN A 99 2.86 13.16 -25.49
N GLU A 100 2.67 14.14 -26.37
CA GLU A 100 1.81 15.28 -26.12
C GLU A 100 0.34 14.86 -26.22
N TYR A 101 -0.47 15.38 -25.32
CA TYR A 101 -1.93 15.31 -25.40
C TYR A 101 -2.56 16.54 -24.76
N TRP A 102 -3.81 16.82 -25.13
CA TRP A 102 -4.53 17.99 -24.67
C TRP A 102 -5.82 17.60 -23.95
N SER A 103 -6.27 18.44 -23.06
CA SER A 103 -7.58 18.34 -22.42
C SER A 103 -8.28 19.70 -22.49
N ILE A 104 -9.60 19.68 -22.47
CA ILE A 104 -10.41 20.88 -22.38
C ILE A 104 -11.19 20.86 -21.08
N ASP A 105 -10.93 21.86 -20.25
CA ASP A 105 -11.59 22.06 -18.96
C ASP A 105 -12.52 23.27 -19.04
N GLY A 106 -13.74 23.12 -18.53
CA GLY A 106 -14.74 24.17 -18.50
C GLY A 106 -15.06 24.62 -17.08
N LYS A 107 -15.23 25.95 -16.89
CA LYS A 107 -15.83 26.55 -15.70
C LYS A 107 -17.23 26.98 -16.02
N PHE A 108 -18.21 26.46 -15.31
CA PHE A 108 -19.64 26.67 -15.54
C PHE A 108 -20.31 27.29 -14.31
N SER A 109 -21.42 27.99 -14.52
CA SER A 109 -22.27 28.49 -13.43
C SER A 109 -23.73 28.22 -13.75
N ALA A 110 -24.52 27.87 -12.74
CA ALA A 110 -25.97 27.79 -12.87
C ALA A 110 -26.55 29.18 -13.15
N ASN A 111 -27.73 29.24 -13.82
CA ASN A 111 -28.39 30.51 -14.11
C ASN A 111 -28.68 31.27 -12.80
N GLY A 112 -28.25 32.53 -12.76
CA GLY A 112 -28.43 33.43 -11.60
C GLY A 112 -27.37 33.25 -10.49
N GLU A 113 -26.47 32.27 -10.57
CA GLU A 113 -25.44 32.05 -9.55
C GLU A 113 -24.08 32.64 -9.98
N ARG A 114 -23.33 33.17 -8.98
CA ARG A 114 -21.93 33.60 -9.17
C ARG A 114 -20.92 32.46 -8.95
N LYS A 115 -21.34 31.41 -8.23
CA LYS A 115 -20.47 30.26 -7.94
C LYS A 115 -20.26 29.44 -9.20
N THR A 116 -19.01 29.07 -9.45
CA THR A 116 -18.62 28.23 -10.57
C THR A 116 -18.25 26.82 -10.11
N PHE A 117 -18.44 25.86 -10.99
CA PHE A 117 -17.95 24.49 -10.84
C PHE A 117 -17.19 24.08 -12.10
N ALA A 118 -16.27 23.12 -11.93
CA ALA A 118 -15.45 22.62 -13.03
C ALA A 118 -16.08 21.39 -13.68
N ALA A 119 -15.97 21.28 -14.99
CA ALA A 119 -16.27 20.09 -15.75
C ALA A 119 -15.21 19.85 -16.83
N LYS A 120 -14.93 18.60 -17.16
CA LYS A 120 -13.94 18.22 -18.17
C LYS A 120 -14.65 17.67 -19.40
N LEU A 121 -14.10 17.99 -20.59
CA LEU A 121 -14.56 17.37 -21.82
C LEU A 121 -14.43 15.85 -21.73
N ASN A 122 -15.52 15.14 -21.93
CA ASN A 122 -15.60 13.69 -21.76
C ASN A 122 -15.77 12.97 -23.09
N THR A 123 -16.71 13.45 -23.96
CA THR A 123 -16.91 12.89 -25.30
C THR A 123 -17.18 13.99 -26.32
N VAL A 124 -16.85 13.70 -27.58
CA VAL A 124 -17.19 14.48 -28.77
C VAL A 124 -17.91 13.55 -29.73
N ASP A 125 -19.11 13.89 -30.11
CA ASP A 125 -20.00 13.08 -30.96
C ASP A 125 -20.19 11.63 -30.43
N GLY A 126 -20.15 11.47 -29.09
CA GLY A 126 -20.32 10.20 -28.37
C GLY A 126 -19.04 9.41 -28.13
N GLU A 127 -17.93 9.79 -28.74
CA GLU A 127 -16.64 9.12 -28.60
C GLU A 127 -15.68 9.89 -27.69
N LYS A 128 -14.77 9.17 -27.02
CA LYS A 128 -13.74 9.80 -26.20
C LYS A 128 -12.70 10.48 -27.10
N PRO A 129 -12.51 11.81 -27.01
CA PRO A 129 -11.59 12.51 -27.90
C PRO A 129 -10.13 12.19 -27.54
N GLU A 130 -9.31 11.94 -28.56
CA GLU A 130 -7.84 11.88 -28.46
C GLU A 130 -7.28 13.16 -29.05
N LEU A 131 -7.01 14.16 -28.20
CA LEU A 131 -6.45 15.44 -28.61
C LEU A 131 -4.92 15.36 -28.56
N LYS A 132 -4.29 15.24 -29.72
CA LYS A 132 -2.82 15.02 -29.84
C LYS A 132 -2.04 16.31 -30.06
N ASN A 133 -2.70 17.38 -30.39
CA ASN A 133 -2.08 18.68 -30.66
C ASN A 133 -3.06 19.82 -30.33
N LYS A 134 -2.53 21.04 -30.33
CA LYS A 134 -3.30 22.25 -30.03
C LYS A 134 -4.41 22.50 -31.05
N GLU A 135 -4.16 22.25 -32.32
CA GLU A 135 -5.10 22.50 -33.41
C GLU A 135 -6.41 21.73 -33.22
N GLN A 136 -6.33 20.47 -32.77
CA GLN A 136 -7.52 19.65 -32.46
C GLN A 136 -8.31 20.19 -31.26
N ALA A 137 -7.62 20.75 -30.25
CA ALA A 137 -8.28 21.41 -29.13
C ALA A 137 -8.95 22.72 -29.56
N ASP A 138 -8.26 23.53 -30.38
CA ASP A 138 -8.80 24.79 -30.91
C ASP A 138 -10.02 24.56 -31.80
N GLU A 139 -10.07 23.50 -32.59
CA GLU A 139 -11.25 23.13 -33.41
C GLU A 139 -12.48 22.88 -32.54
N ILE A 140 -12.30 22.17 -31.42
CA ILE A 140 -13.41 21.93 -30.47
C ILE A 140 -13.82 23.24 -29.79
N LEU A 141 -12.87 24.08 -29.37
CA LEU A 141 -13.20 25.37 -28.77
C LEU A 141 -13.97 26.26 -29.74
N LYS A 142 -13.58 26.34 -31.02
CA LYS A 142 -14.33 27.04 -32.07
C LYS A 142 -15.76 26.47 -32.26
N ARG A 143 -15.90 25.15 -32.21
CA ARG A 143 -17.22 24.50 -32.29
C ARG A 143 -18.13 24.87 -31.11
N LEU A 144 -17.53 25.23 -29.96
CA LEU A 144 -18.24 25.60 -28.74
C LEU A 144 -18.45 27.13 -28.60
N GLU A 145 -17.88 27.94 -29.48
CA GLU A 145 -18.09 29.39 -29.45
C GLU A 145 -19.59 29.71 -29.71
N GLY A 146 -20.18 30.47 -28.78
CA GLY A 146 -21.60 30.80 -28.84
C GLY A 146 -22.59 29.68 -28.64
N ALA A 147 -22.11 28.47 -28.33
CA ALA A 147 -22.97 27.32 -28.09
C ALA A 147 -23.79 27.48 -26.79
N GLU A 148 -25.01 26.98 -26.82
CA GLU A 148 -25.84 26.86 -25.63
C GLU A 148 -25.50 25.55 -24.89
N PHE A 149 -25.16 25.67 -23.59
CA PHE A 149 -24.84 24.54 -22.74
C PHE A 149 -26.07 24.14 -21.92
N VAL A 150 -26.42 22.87 -22.03
CA VAL A 150 -27.56 22.29 -21.33
C VAL A 150 -27.13 21.10 -20.50
N ILE A 151 -27.75 20.93 -19.34
CA ILE A 151 -27.55 19.77 -18.49
C ILE A 151 -28.39 18.63 -19.02
N ASP A 152 -27.74 17.60 -19.60
CA ASP A 152 -28.45 16.44 -20.11
C ASP A 152 -28.92 15.53 -18.98
N LYS A 153 -28.00 15.26 -18.04
CA LYS A 153 -28.23 14.25 -17.01
C LYS A 153 -27.59 14.62 -15.69
N VAL A 154 -28.36 14.43 -14.64
CA VAL A 154 -27.86 14.51 -13.26
C VAL A 154 -28.06 13.16 -12.59
N LYS A 155 -26.96 12.48 -12.28
CA LYS A 155 -26.98 11.20 -11.56
C LYS A 155 -26.54 11.41 -10.11
N LYS A 156 -27.42 11.09 -9.17
CA LYS A 156 -27.12 11.08 -7.72
C LYS A 156 -26.96 9.64 -7.27
N SER A 157 -25.94 9.37 -6.48
CA SER A 157 -25.68 8.05 -5.88
C SER A 157 -25.00 8.18 -4.53
N VAL A 158 -25.11 7.12 -3.74
CA VAL A 158 -24.39 7.02 -2.47
C VAL A 158 -23.18 6.10 -2.68
N HIS A 159 -22.00 6.65 -2.57
CA HIS A 159 -20.76 5.88 -2.61
C HIS A 159 -20.36 5.47 -1.19
N ARG A 160 -20.07 4.17 -1.02
CA ARG A 160 -19.59 3.58 0.24
C ARG A 160 -18.09 3.38 0.18
N LYS A 161 -17.33 4.21 0.90
CA LYS A 161 -15.90 4.04 1.04
C LYS A 161 -15.62 3.13 2.23
N SER A 162 -15.01 1.98 2.00
CA SER A 162 -14.64 1.04 3.06
C SER A 162 -13.29 1.40 3.67
N PRO A 163 -13.09 1.12 4.97
CA PRO A 163 -11.79 1.28 5.59
C PRO A 163 -10.79 0.28 5.01
N ALA A 164 -9.54 0.67 5.01
CA ALA A 164 -8.46 -0.21 4.62
C ALA A 164 -8.18 -1.25 5.71
N ALA A 165 -7.63 -2.40 5.33
CA ALA A 165 -7.28 -3.49 6.24
C ALA A 165 -6.23 -3.06 7.28
N PRO A 166 -6.14 -3.74 8.43
CA PRO A 166 -5.02 -3.58 9.35
C PRO A 166 -3.69 -3.81 8.63
N PHE A 167 -2.59 -3.36 9.23
CA PHE A 167 -1.29 -3.45 8.57
C PHE A 167 -0.75 -4.88 8.47
N THR A 168 -0.19 -5.18 7.32
CA THR A 168 0.88 -6.16 7.13
C THR A 168 2.24 -5.46 7.21
N THR A 169 3.34 -6.23 7.22
CA THR A 169 4.70 -5.65 7.16
C THR A 169 4.86 -4.72 5.95
N SER A 170 4.37 -5.13 4.78
CA SER A 170 4.47 -4.35 3.55
C SER A 170 3.68 -3.05 3.62
N THR A 171 2.41 -3.12 4.02
CA THR A 171 1.56 -1.92 4.08
C THR A 171 1.97 -0.96 5.19
N LEU A 172 2.51 -1.47 6.31
CA LEU A 172 3.10 -0.62 7.35
C LEU A 172 4.30 0.16 6.83
N GLN A 173 5.21 -0.50 6.11
CA GLN A 173 6.39 0.18 5.54
C GLN A 173 5.98 1.23 4.51
N GLN A 174 4.97 0.96 3.68
CA GLN A 174 4.43 1.90 2.71
C GLN A 174 3.87 3.15 3.39
N GLU A 175 2.97 2.98 4.35
CA GLU A 175 2.33 4.11 5.03
C GLU A 175 3.30 4.89 5.94
N ALA A 176 4.22 4.21 6.62
CA ALA A 176 5.27 4.87 7.40
C ALA A 176 6.20 5.71 6.49
N SER A 177 6.51 5.22 5.30
CA SER A 177 7.27 5.99 4.31
C SER A 177 6.53 7.23 3.82
N ARG A 178 5.23 7.10 3.50
CA ARG A 178 4.41 8.20 2.99
C ARG A 178 4.17 9.26 4.05
N ARG A 179 3.71 8.86 5.24
CA ARG A 179 3.25 9.78 6.30
C ARG A 179 4.34 10.26 7.23
N LEU A 180 5.31 9.39 7.54
CA LEU A 180 6.35 9.68 8.53
C LEU A 180 7.71 9.91 7.90
N SER A 181 7.84 9.69 6.59
CA SER A 181 9.12 9.68 5.86
C SER A 181 10.14 8.72 6.48
N PHE A 182 9.66 7.60 7.03
CA PHE A 182 10.51 6.56 7.58
C PHE A 182 11.00 5.63 6.47
N GLN A 183 12.30 5.36 6.46
CA GLN A 183 12.87 4.28 5.65
C GLN A 183 12.42 2.91 6.20
N ALA A 184 12.39 1.89 5.37
CA ALA A 184 11.94 0.56 5.75
C ALA A 184 12.70 -0.01 6.97
N ARG A 185 14.02 0.20 7.04
CA ARG A 185 14.83 -0.20 8.19
C ARG A 185 14.43 0.51 9.49
N ARG A 186 14.18 1.82 9.43
CA ARG A 186 13.75 2.62 10.60
C ARG A 186 12.39 2.14 11.07
N THR A 187 11.43 1.95 10.15
CA THR A 187 10.10 1.43 10.45
C THR A 187 10.17 0.09 11.19
N MET A 188 10.95 -0.86 10.67
CA MET A 188 11.03 -2.20 11.26
C MET A 188 11.80 -2.23 12.59
N LYS A 189 12.82 -1.36 12.77
CA LYS A 189 13.49 -1.20 14.05
C LYS A 189 12.54 -0.68 15.11
N THR A 190 11.83 0.40 14.81
CA THR A 190 10.84 1.00 15.73
C THR A 190 9.68 0.04 16.04
N ALA A 191 9.20 -0.71 15.03
CA ALA A 191 8.18 -1.73 15.24
C ALA A 191 8.66 -2.87 16.16
N GLN A 192 9.93 -3.27 16.03
CA GLN A 192 10.54 -4.26 16.92
C GLN A 192 10.57 -3.77 18.38
N GLU A 193 10.95 -2.51 18.60
CA GLU A 193 10.96 -1.89 19.94
C GLU A 193 9.54 -1.87 20.55
N LEU A 194 8.53 -1.49 19.77
CA LEU A 194 7.13 -1.49 20.21
C LEU A 194 6.60 -2.90 20.52
N TYR A 195 7.06 -3.90 19.78
CA TYR A 195 6.69 -5.30 20.01
C TYR A 195 7.38 -5.89 21.26
N GLU A 196 8.67 -5.65 21.43
CA GLU A 196 9.45 -6.14 22.59
C GLU A 196 9.02 -5.46 23.89
N GLY A 197 8.45 -4.29 23.78
CA GLY A 197 7.90 -3.53 24.89
C GLY A 197 8.62 -2.21 25.15
N VAL A 198 7.84 -1.28 25.63
CA VAL A 198 8.26 0.03 26.12
C VAL A 198 7.62 0.30 27.46
N GLU A 199 8.21 1.18 28.25
CA GLU A 199 7.65 1.57 29.54
C GLU A 199 6.40 2.40 29.33
N ILE A 200 5.26 1.96 29.89
CA ILE A 200 3.99 2.66 29.84
C ILE A 200 3.54 2.97 31.27
N ASN A 201 3.15 4.20 31.52
CA ASN A 201 2.63 4.64 32.82
C ASN A 201 1.52 3.69 33.27
N ASP A 202 1.55 3.29 34.53
CA ASP A 202 0.59 2.38 35.18
C ASP A 202 0.55 0.94 34.65
N MET A 203 1.34 0.60 33.60
CA MET A 203 1.38 -0.74 33.00
C MET A 203 2.79 -1.36 33.03
N GLY A 204 3.84 -0.57 33.26
CA GLY A 204 5.23 -1.01 33.18
C GLY A 204 5.67 -1.38 31.75
N GLN A 205 6.65 -2.28 31.66
CA GLN A 205 7.18 -2.75 30.37
C GLN A 205 6.11 -3.52 29.59
N THR A 206 5.59 -2.90 28.53
CA THR A 206 4.44 -3.40 27.78
C THR A 206 4.73 -3.49 26.29
N GLY A 207 4.52 -4.67 25.68
CA GLY A 207 4.51 -4.85 24.23
C GLY A 207 3.24 -4.23 23.64
N LEU A 208 3.41 -3.15 22.87
CA LEU A 208 2.29 -2.34 22.39
C LEU A 208 1.65 -2.85 21.11
N ILE A 209 2.33 -3.68 20.34
CA ILE A 209 1.83 -4.18 19.05
C ILE A 209 2.03 -5.68 18.93
N THR A 210 1.23 -6.32 18.06
CA THR A 210 1.43 -7.70 17.66
C THR A 210 2.69 -7.87 16.81
N TYR A 211 3.08 -9.11 16.52
CA TYR A 211 4.30 -9.39 15.77
C TYR A 211 4.32 -8.71 14.41
N MET A 212 5.34 -7.89 14.16
CA MET A 212 5.40 -6.98 13.01
C MET A 212 5.88 -7.60 11.70
N ARG A 213 6.34 -8.86 11.70
CA ARG A 213 6.73 -9.57 10.46
C ARG A 213 5.63 -10.53 10.05
N THR A 214 4.59 -10.00 9.44
CA THR A 214 3.39 -10.75 9.04
C THR A 214 2.86 -10.25 7.71
N ASP A 215 2.30 -11.17 6.94
CA ASP A 215 1.49 -10.92 5.75
C ASP A 215 0.02 -11.28 5.98
N SER A 216 -0.34 -11.65 7.21
CA SER A 216 -1.71 -11.95 7.62
C SER A 216 -2.53 -10.68 7.88
N LEU A 217 -3.82 -10.76 7.56
CA LEU A 217 -4.83 -9.75 7.88
C LEU A 217 -5.80 -10.22 8.98
N ARG A 218 -5.51 -11.37 9.61
CA ARG A 218 -6.33 -11.95 10.66
C ARG A 218 -6.30 -11.09 11.92
N ILE A 219 -7.43 -11.03 12.59
CA ILE A 219 -7.62 -10.35 13.88
C ILE A 219 -8.33 -11.32 14.79
N SER A 220 -7.88 -11.49 16.04
CA SER A 220 -8.57 -12.29 17.05
C SER A 220 -9.93 -11.68 17.38
N ASP A 221 -10.87 -12.51 17.79
CA ASP A 221 -12.21 -12.05 18.21
C ASP A 221 -12.14 -11.18 19.47
N GLU A 222 -11.20 -11.46 20.38
CA GLU A 222 -10.93 -10.66 21.56
C GLU A 222 -10.48 -9.23 21.18
N ALA A 223 -9.54 -9.11 20.26
CA ALA A 223 -9.06 -7.79 19.80
C ALA A 223 -10.16 -7.00 19.08
N ARG A 224 -11.01 -7.70 18.33
CA ARG A 224 -12.16 -7.06 17.66
C ARG A 224 -13.17 -6.56 18.69
N ALA A 225 -13.49 -7.36 19.70
CA ALA A 225 -14.41 -6.95 20.77
C ALA A 225 -13.88 -5.73 21.52
N ALA A 226 -12.61 -5.73 21.91
CA ALA A 226 -11.97 -4.59 22.57
C ALA A 226 -11.97 -3.32 21.68
N ALA A 227 -11.74 -3.46 20.37
CA ALA A 227 -11.85 -2.33 19.44
C ALA A 227 -13.28 -1.80 19.36
N TYR A 228 -14.29 -2.66 19.30
CA TYR A 228 -15.70 -2.24 19.28
C TYR A 228 -16.11 -1.53 20.56
N ASP A 229 -15.67 -1.99 21.73
CA ASP A 229 -15.92 -1.33 22.99
C ASP A 229 -15.30 0.07 23.05
N PHE A 230 -14.07 0.21 22.54
CA PHE A 230 -13.42 1.50 22.40
C PHE A 230 -14.20 2.43 21.44
N ILE A 231 -14.57 1.93 20.24
CA ILE A 231 -15.30 2.69 19.23
C ILE A 231 -16.64 3.16 19.81
N ARG A 232 -17.40 2.28 20.48
CA ARG A 232 -18.67 2.59 21.11
C ARG A 232 -18.54 3.72 22.11
N LYS A 233 -17.58 3.62 23.01
CA LYS A 233 -17.33 4.62 24.06
C LYS A 233 -16.90 5.98 23.48
N LYS A 234 -16.08 5.99 22.44
CA LYS A 234 -15.47 7.21 21.91
C LYS A 234 -16.31 7.89 20.82
N TYR A 235 -16.93 7.12 19.93
CA TYR A 235 -17.61 7.62 18.74
C TYR A 235 -19.10 7.30 18.69
N GLY A 236 -19.57 6.30 19.43
CA GLY A 236 -20.96 5.85 19.49
C GLY A 236 -21.26 4.68 18.55
N ASP A 237 -22.42 4.06 18.75
CA ASP A 237 -22.83 2.81 18.09
C ASP A 237 -22.88 2.88 16.55
N LYS A 238 -23.24 4.03 15.98
CA LYS A 238 -23.30 4.24 14.52
C LYS A 238 -21.95 4.02 13.81
N TYR A 239 -20.83 4.09 14.54
CA TYR A 239 -19.50 3.86 14.00
C TYR A 239 -19.10 2.38 14.03
N ILE A 240 -19.91 1.50 14.60
CA ILE A 240 -19.71 0.06 14.57
C ILE A 240 -20.45 -0.50 13.34
N PRO A 241 -19.80 -1.31 12.48
CA PRO A 241 -20.47 -1.88 11.32
C PRO A 241 -21.49 -2.95 11.72
N ASP A 242 -22.61 -3.05 11.02
CA ASP A 242 -23.66 -4.06 11.26
C ASP A 242 -23.13 -5.49 11.18
N THR A 243 -22.12 -5.71 10.36
CA THR A 243 -21.42 -7.00 10.24
C THR A 243 -19.92 -6.80 10.42
N PRO A 244 -19.24 -7.70 11.17
CA PRO A 244 -17.80 -7.62 11.36
C PRO A 244 -17.03 -7.58 10.03
N LYS A 245 -16.09 -6.65 9.93
CA LYS A 245 -15.23 -6.55 8.76
C LYS A 245 -14.35 -7.79 8.62
N LYS A 246 -14.35 -8.37 7.42
CA LYS A 246 -13.48 -9.49 7.06
C LYS A 246 -12.54 -9.05 5.95
N TYR A 247 -11.26 -9.14 6.21
CA TYR A 247 -10.20 -8.84 5.24
C TYR A 247 -9.62 -10.17 4.74
N LYS A 248 -9.60 -10.35 3.41
CA LYS A 248 -9.04 -11.57 2.81
C LYS A 248 -7.53 -11.44 2.72
N THR A 249 -6.84 -12.36 3.36
CA THR A 249 -5.40 -12.56 3.17
C THR A 249 -5.14 -13.14 1.78
N LYS A 250 -4.08 -12.72 1.10
CA LYS A 250 -3.70 -13.28 -0.21
C LYS A 250 -3.32 -14.76 -0.04
N GLY A 251 -3.68 -15.61 -1.02
CA GLY A 251 -3.59 -17.08 -0.91
C GLY A 251 -2.21 -17.68 -0.63
N ASN A 252 -1.12 -16.90 -0.79
CA ASN A 252 0.25 -17.32 -0.49
C ASN A 252 0.78 -16.80 0.85
N ALA A 253 -0.05 -16.15 1.66
CA ALA A 253 0.37 -15.64 2.97
C ALA A 253 0.49 -16.80 3.96
N GLN A 254 1.52 -16.75 4.80
CA GLN A 254 1.64 -17.64 5.95
C GLN A 254 0.71 -17.13 7.06
N ASP A 255 -0.47 -17.72 7.18
CA ASP A 255 -1.47 -17.38 8.19
C ASP A 255 -1.07 -17.84 9.62
N ALA A 256 0.21 -17.68 9.93
CA ALA A 256 0.81 -18.08 11.21
C ALA A 256 0.70 -16.99 12.29
N HIS A 257 0.34 -15.77 11.90
CA HIS A 257 0.29 -14.61 12.80
C HIS A 257 -0.99 -13.80 12.57
N GLU A 258 -1.23 -12.84 13.45
CA GLU A 258 -2.23 -11.80 13.24
C GLU A 258 -1.68 -10.66 12.38
N ALA A 259 -2.57 -9.76 11.94
CA ALA A 259 -2.19 -8.45 11.41
C ALA A 259 -1.46 -7.61 12.47
N ILE A 260 -0.71 -6.61 12.04
CA ILE A 260 -0.07 -5.66 12.94
C ILE A 260 -1.14 -4.74 13.52
N ARG A 261 -1.34 -4.80 14.82
CA ARG A 261 -2.34 -4.07 15.58
C ARG A 261 -1.85 -3.74 16.99
N PRO A 262 -2.46 -2.78 17.67
CA PRO A 262 -2.21 -2.60 19.11
C PRO A 262 -2.63 -3.87 19.87
N THR A 263 -1.85 -4.24 20.88
CA THR A 263 -2.20 -5.32 21.82
C THR A 263 -3.39 -4.92 22.69
N HIS A 264 -3.43 -3.66 23.08
CA HIS A 264 -4.42 -3.02 23.94
C HIS A 264 -5.04 -1.80 23.22
N PRO A 265 -6.20 -1.96 22.55
CA PRO A 265 -6.84 -0.86 21.83
C PRO A 265 -7.21 0.35 22.72
N GLU A 266 -7.42 0.12 24.02
CA GLU A 266 -7.68 1.15 25.01
C GLU A 266 -6.47 2.03 25.34
N VAL A 267 -5.25 1.55 25.10
CA VAL A 267 -4.01 2.34 25.24
C VAL A 267 -3.90 3.28 24.04
N THR A 268 -4.37 4.49 24.22
CA THR A 268 -4.42 5.48 23.15
C THR A 268 -3.03 6.04 22.83
N PRO A 269 -2.82 6.61 21.62
CA PRO A 269 -1.58 7.29 21.29
C PRO A 269 -1.18 8.39 22.27
N ASP A 270 -2.16 9.09 22.86
CA ASP A 270 -1.87 10.14 23.84
C ASP A 270 -1.34 9.58 25.16
N MET A 271 -1.82 8.42 25.61
CA MET A 271 -1.28 7.72 26.78
C MET A 271 0.16 7.27 26.54
N VAL A 272 0.45 6.71 25.35
CA VAL A 272 1.80 6.32 24.96
C VAL A 272 2.74 7.53 24.91
N LYS A 273 2.26 8.65 24.38
CA LYS A 273 3.03 9.90 24.36
C LYS A 273 3.33 10.41 25.76
N ALA A 274 2.36 10.36 26.66
CA ALA A 274 2.51 10.78 28.07
C ALA A 274 3.50 9.90 28.85
N SER A 275 3.74 8.67 28.42
CA SER A 275 4.70 7.75 29.01
C SER A 275 6.17 8.02 28.61
N GLY A 276 6.44 9.07 27.83
CA GLY A 276 7.80 9.51 27.52
C GLY A 276 8.55 8.66 26.48
N VAL A 277 7.85 7.89 25.68
CA VAL A 277 8.44 7.11 24.57
C VAL A 277 9.10 8.02 23.53
N THR A 278 9.98 7.48 22.70
CA THR A 278 10.63 8.25 21.63
C THR A 278 9.61 8.77 20.60
N SER A 279 9.95 9.88 19.92
CA SER A 279 9.10 10.43 18.85
C SER A 279 8.79 9.41 17.75
N ASP A 280 9.72 8.53 17.43
CA ASP A 280 9.54 7.49 16.42
C ASP A 280 8.55 6.42 16.89
N GLN A 281 8.70 5.96 18.13
CA GLN A 281 7.80 4.99 18.75
C GLN A 281 6.38 5.54 18.82
N TYR A 282 6.22 6.79 19.28
CA TYR A 282 4.91 7.46 19.30
C TYR A 282 4.27 7.55 17.92
N LYS A 283 5.02 8.06 16.93
CA LYS A 283 4.48 8.27 15.57
C LYS A 283 4.08 6.94 14.92
N LEU A 284 4.91 5.91 15.07
CA LEU A 284 4.61 4.60 14.48
C LEU A 284 3.47 3.91 15.20
N TYR A 285 3.43 3.97 16.54
CA TYR A 285 2.31 3.43 17.31
C TYR A 285 1.00 4.11 16.93
N LYS A 286 0.98 5.44 16.86
CA LYS A 286 -0.19 6.22 16.45
C LYS A 286 -0.69 5.76 15.08
N LEU A 287 0.20 5.60 14.11
CA LEU A 287 -0.15 5.14 12.77
C LEU A 287 -0.79 3.73 12.79
N ILE A 288 -0.22 2.81 13.56
CA ILE A 288 -0.73 1.42 13.69
C ILE A 288 -2.08 1.43 14.40
N TRP A 289 -2.20 2.19 15.47
CA TRP A 289 -3.40 2.27 16.28
C TRP A 289 -4.59 2.88 15.50
N GLU A 290 -4.37 4.03 14.87
CA GLU A 290 -5.40 4.71 14.06
C GLU A 290 -5.87 3.82 12.90
N ARG A 291 -4.95 3.15 12.21
CA ARG A 291 -5.29 2.23 11.13
C ARG A 291 -6.10 1.04 11.61
N PHE A 292 -5.72 0.44 12.73
CA PHE A 292 -6.42 -0.71 13.31
C PHE A 292 -7.84 -0.32 13.74
N ILE A 293 -8.00 0.73 14.53
CA ILE A 293 -9.33 1.17 14.99
C ILE A 293 -10.20 1.52 13.78
N ALA A 294 -9.70 2.31 12.84
CA ALA A 294 -10.42 2.67 11.60
C ALA A 294 -10.85 1.43 10.80
N SER A 295 -10.02 0.39 10.75
CA SER A 295 -10.34 -0.86 10.06
C SER A 295 -11.54 -1.59 10.66
N GLN A 296 -11.87 -1.33 11.92
CA GLN A 296 -13.02 -1.92 12.63
C GLN A 296 -14.27 -1.02 12.61
N MET A 297 -14.18 0.17 12.00
CA MET A 297 -15.30 1.14 11.96
C MET A 297 -16.19 0.96 10.73
N SER A 298 -17.37 1.59 10.80
CA SER A 298 -18.33 1.66 9.70
C SER A 298 -17.76 2.39 8.48
N ASN A 299 -18.31 2.08 7.30
CA ASN A 299 -17.95 2.74 6.05
C ASN A 299 -18.26 4.25 6.12
N CYS A 300 -17.44 5.04 5.43
CA CYS A 300 -17.81 6.40 5.08
C CYS A 300 -18.86 6.38 3.96
N LEU A 301 -19.92 7.17 4.11
CA LEU A 301 -20.96 7.34 3.10
C LEU A 301 -20.81 8.73 2.47
N MET A 302 -20.73 8.76 1.16
CA MET A 302 -20.62 9.99 0.39
C MET A 302 -21.76 10.08 -0.60
N ASP A 303 -22.51 11.18 -0.55
CA ASP A 303 -23.42 11.52 -1.63
C ASP A 303 -22.59 12.03 -2.81
N THR A 304 -22.70 11.37 -3.95
CA THR A 304 -21.98 11.72 -5.17
C THR A 304 -22.99 12.21 -6.21
N VAL A 305 -22.61 13.28 -6.90
CA VAL A 305 -23.37 13.84 -7.99
C VAL A 305 -22.51 13.87 -9.23
N SER A 306 -22.98 13.27 -10.32
CA SER A 306 -22.35 13.36 -11.64
C SER A 306 -23.29 14.09 -12.58
N VAL A 307 -22.76 15.05 -13.31
CA VAL A 307 -23.50 15.92 -14.23
C VAL A 307 -22.88 15.80 -15.60
N ASP A 308 -23.70 15.47 -16.58
CA ASP A 308 -23.35 15.50 -18.00
C ASP A 308 -23.92 16.79 -18.61
N ILE A 309 -23.06 17.59 -19.26
CA ILE A 309 -23.36 18.88 -19.86
C ILE A 309 -23.05 18.78 -21.34
N SER A 310 -24.01 19.09 -22.19
CA SER A 310 -23.81 19.05 -23.63
C SER A 310 -23.95 20.41 -24.32
N ALA A 311 -23.15 20.56 -25.37
CA ALA A 311 -23.21 21.64 -26.31
C ALA A 311 -22.60 21.19 -27.64
N ASN A 312 -23.33 21.39 -28.76
CA ASN A 312 -22.83 21.13 -30.13
C ASN A 312 -22.09 19.76 -30.29
N GLY A 313 -22.71 18.66 -29.75
CA GLY A 313 -22.12 17.32 -29.84
C GLY A 313 -20.94 17.05 -28.86
N CYS A 314 -20.52 18.04 -28.10
CA CYS A 314 -19.53 17.88 -27.04
C CYS A 314 -20.24 17.62 -25.70
N ASN A 315 -19.74 16.65 -24.94
CA ASN A 315 -20.21 16.37 -23.58
C ASN A 315 -19.12 16.65 -22.56
N PHE A 316 -19.43 17.46 -21.56
CA PHE A 316 -18.57 17.76 -20.41
C PHE A 316 -19.12 17.04 -19.18
N LYS A 317 -18.22 16.50 -18.37
CA LYS A 317 -18.58 15.78 -17.15
C LYS A 317 -18.07 16.51 -15.92
N ALA A 318 -18.99 16.81 -15.01
CA ALA A 318 -18.67 17.30 -13.67
C ALA A 318 -19.01 16.24 -12.65
N THR A 319 -18.14 16.06 -11.65
CA THR A 319 -18.40 15.20 -10.49
C THR A 319 -18.18 15.98 -9.22
N GLY A 320 -19.07 15.80 -8.28
CA GLY A 320 -18.97 16.36 -6.94
C GLY A 320 -19.37 15.34 -5.89
N TYR A 321 -18.90 15.54 -4.67
CA TYR A 321 -19.31 14.70 -3.55
C TYR A 321 -19.41 15.51 -2.27
N SER A 322 -20.29 15.05 -1.38
CA SER A 322 -20.39 15.52 -0.01
C SER A 322 -20.40 14.34 0.95
N VAL A 323 -19.78 14.50 2.11
CA VAL A 323 -19.77 13.46 3.13
C VAL A 323 -21.12 13.46 3.85
N LYS A 324 -21.87 12.36 3.75
CA LYS A 324 -23.13 12.13 4.44
C LYS A 324 -22.91 11.56 5.83
N PHE A 325 -21.96 10.64 5.95
CA PHE A 325 -21.51 10.04 7.20
C PHE A 325 -20.01 9.75 7.09
N ASP A 326 -19.23 10.30 7.99
CA ASP A 326 -17.77 10.21 7.96
C ASP A 326 -17.25 8.80 8.23
N GLY A 327 -17.93 8.01 9.07
CA GLY A 327 -17.50 6.65 9.39
C GLY A 327 -16.04 6.61 9.84
N PHE A 328 -15.26 5.68 9.31
CA PHE A 328 -13.85 5.52 9.67
C PHE A 328 -12.97 6.74 9.36
N THR A 329 -13.39 7.62 8.44
CA THR A 329 -12.58 8.77 8.02
C THR A 329 -12.47 9.85 9.10
N VAL A 330 -13.30 9.80 10.14
CA VAL A 330 -13.17 10.64 11.33
C VAL A 330 -11.82 10.43 12.02
N LEU A 331 -11.23 9.25 11.86
CA LEU A 331 -9.98 8.85 12.53
C LEU A 331 -8.81 8.69 11.55
N TYR A 332 -9.04 8.08 10.40
CA TYR A 332 -7.96 7.70 9.50
C TYR A 332 -8.39 7.67 8.03
N GLU A 333 -7.57 8.24 7.17
CA GLU A 333 -7.58 8.02 5.72
C GLU A 333 -6.19 7.63 5.25
N GLU A 334 -6.09 6.72 4.27
CA GLU A 334 -4.79 6.40 3.65
C GLU A 334 -4.20 7.61 2.93
N ALA A 335 -2.89 7.78 3.05
CA ALA A 335 -2.18 8.75 2.23
C ALA A 335 -2.26 8.35 0.75
N LYS A 336 -2.62 9.28 -0.11
CA LYS A 336 -2.59 9.11 -1.55
C LYS A 336 -1.24 9.58 -2.09
N ASP A 337 -0.74 8.91 -3.12
CA ASP A 337 0.49 9.32 -3.81
C ASP A 337 0.24 10.54 -4.71
N ASP A 338 -1.01 10.78 -5.13
CA ASP A 338 -1.43 11.93 -5.92
C ASP A 338 -2.22 12.94 -5.07
N GLU A 339 -2.05 14.23 -5.36
CA GLU A 339 -2.95 15.28 -4.85
C GLU A 339 -4.36 14.98 -5.34
N GLY A 340 -5.21 14.51 -4.41
CA GLY A 340 -6.58 14.12 -4.73
C GLY A 340 -7.34 15.27 -5.38
N GLU A 341 -8.25 14.93 -6.28
CA GLU A 341 -9.15 15.88 -6.96
C GLU A 341 -9.72 16.88 -5.92
N LYS A 342 -9.51 18.18 -6.20
CA LYS A 342 -10.09 19.24 -5.39
C LYS A 342 -11.59 19.04 -5.27
N LYS A 343 -12.13 19.19 -4.06
CA LYS A 343 -13.57 19.09 -3.82
C LYS A 343 -14.32 20.01 -4.80
N ASN A 344 -14.95 19.42 -5.80
CA ASN A 344 -15.82 20.14 -6.71
C ASN A 344 -17.22 20.17 -6.06
N VAL A 345 -17.64 21.34 -5.58
CA VAL A 345 -18.97 21.51 -4.97
C VAL A 345 -19.92 21.92 -6.07
N LEU A 346 -20.78 20.98 -6.48
CA LEU A 346 -21.79 21.27 -7.50
C LEU A 346 -22.99 21.99 -6.87
N PRO A 347 -23.51 23.07 -7.53
CA PRO A 347 -24.72 23.72 -7.09
C PRO A 347 -25.94 22.80 -7.29
N PRO A 348 -27.11 23.16 -6.75
CA PRO A 348 -28.35 22.44 -7.01
C PRO A 348 -28.81 22.68 -8.46
N ILE A 349 -28.57 21.69 -9.31
CA ILE A 349 -28.87 21.70 -10.75
C ILE A 349 -29.72 20.48 -11.14
N LYS A 350 -30.49 20.62 -12.22
CA LYS A 350 -31.42 19.59 -12.74
C LYS A 350 -31.16 19.35 -14.22
N SER A 351 -31.58 18.20 -14.71
CA SER A 351 -31.62 17.92 -16.15
C SER A 351 -32.55 18.91 -16.84
N GLY A 352 -32.11 19.41 -17.99
CA GLY A 352 -32.82 20.46 -18.77
C GLY A 352 -32.44 21.89 -18.38
N ASP A 353 -31.69 22.12 -17.28
CA ASP A 353 -31.26 23.45 -16.92
C ASP A 353 -30.20 23.97 -17.92
N SER A 354 -30.41 25.20 -18.42
CA SER A 354 -29.37 25.94 -19.17
C SER A 354 -28.35 26.48 -18.20
N ILE A 355 -27.10 26.37 -18.57
CA ILE A 355 -25.97 26.87 -17.75
C ILE A 355 -25.08 27.80 -18.56
N LYS A 356 -24.41 28.70 -17.87
CA LYS A 356 -23.48 29.64 -18.48
C LYS A 356 -22.06 29.10 -18.39
N VAL A 357 -21.41 28.98 -19.54
CA VAL A 357 -19.96 28.81 -19.59
C VAL A 357 -19.31 30.13 -19.15
N ARG A 358 -18.36 30.04 -18.25
CA ARG A 358 -17.56 31.20 -17.76
C ARG A 358 -16.21 31.21 -18.41
N ASN A 359 -15.64 30.04 -18.60
CA ASN A 359 -14.36 29.87 -19.25
C ASN A 359 -14.25 28.45 -19.81
N LEU A 360 -13.58 28.32 -20.96
CA LEU A 360 -13.10 27.06 -21.52
C LEU A 360 -11.60 27.22 -21.72
N GLU A 361 -10.83 26.27 -21.22
CA GLU A 361 -9.37 26.29 -21.27
C GLU A 361 -8.87 24.99 -21.88
N GLU A 362 -8.05 25.09 -22.90
CA GLU A 362 -7.24 23.97 -23.38
C GLU A 362 -5.98 23.85 -22.52
N ASN A 363 -5.67 22.63 -22.11
CA ASN A 363 -4.50 22.34 -21.29
C ASN A 363 -3.59 21.34 -22.00
N GLN A 364 -2.34 21.72 -22.19
CA GLN A 364 -1.30 20.88 -22.74
C GLN A 364 -0.77 19.93 -21.65
N HIS A 365 -0.63 18.67 -22.00
CA HIS A 365 -0.07 17.62 -21.13
C HIS A 365 0.95 16.79 -21.90
N PHE A 366 1.84 16.20 -21.15
CA PHE A 366 2.79 15.22 -21.67
C PHE A 366 2.71 13.95 -20.82
N THR A 367 2.68 12.80 -21.48
CA THR A 367 2.77 11.54 -20.77
C THR A 367 4.10 11.46 -20.02
N GLN A 368 4.07 10.88 -18.82
CA GLN A 368 5.24 10.76 -17.96
C GLN A 368 5.75 9.32 -17.95
N PRO A 369 7.06 9.10 -17.83
CA PRO A 369 7.62 7.77 -17.68
C PRO A 369 7.12 7.15 -16.37
N PRO A 370 7.18 5.81 -16.24
CA PRO A 370 6.88 5.17 -14.97
C PRO A 370 7.82 5.68 -13.88
N ALA A 371 7.29 5.92 -12.68
CA ALA A 371 8.10 6.40 -11.57
C ALA A 371 9.14 5.36 -11.14
N ARG A 372 10.34 5.82 -10.74
CA ARG A 372 11.32 4.96 -10.08
C ARG A 372 10.75 4.38 -8.81
N TYR A 373 11.23 3.20 -8.44
CA TYR A 373 10.88 2.62 -7.14
C TYR A 373 11.39 3.49 -6.00
N THR A 374 10.57 3.65 -4.98
CA THR A 374 10.99 3.97 -3.62
C THR A 374 11.15 2.66 -2.83
N GLU A 375 11.74 2.69 -1.63
CA GLU A 375 11.75 1.49 -0.77
C GLU A 375 10.33 0.96 -0.56
N ALA A 376 9.36 1.84 -0.34
CA ALA A 376 7.95 1.49 -0.13
C ALA A 376 7.32 0.81 -1.36
N THR A 377 7.49 1.38 -2.55
CA THR A 377 6.91 0.81 -3.77
C THR A 377 7.65 -0.44 -4.24
N LEU A 378 8.94 -0.59 -3.91
CA LEU A 378 9.68 -1.83 -4.15
C LEU A 378 9.19 -2.96 -3.24
N VAL A 379 8.93 -2.69 -1.95
CA VAL A 379 8.34 -3.67 -1.03
C VAL A 379 6.94 -4.08 -1.50
N LYS A 380 6.13 -3.12 -1.99
CA LYS A 380 4.84 -3.42 -2.60
C LYS A 380 4.98 -4.37 -3.80
N ALA A 381 5.92 -4.07 -4.70
CA ALA A 381 6.20 -4.92 -5.85
C ALA A 381 6.67 -6.33 -5.45
N PHE A 382 7.51 -6.46 -4.42
CA PHE A 382 7.90 -7.76 -3.86
C PHE A 382 6.70 -8.57 -3.37
N GLU A 383 5.79 -7.93 -2.63
CA GLU A 383 4.57 -8.58 -2.15
C GLU A 383 3.66 -9.02 -3.30
N GLU A 384 3.47 -8.17 -4.31
CA GLU A 384 2.62 -8.45 -5.47
C GLU A 384 3.15 -9.58 -6.35
N THR A 385 4.47 -9.65 -6.49
CA THR A 385 5.14 -10.68 -7.31
C THR A 385 5.54 -11.92 -6.50
N GLY A 386 5.36 -11.93 -5.18
CA GLY A 386 5.72 -13.05 -4.31
C GLY A 386 7.22 -13.16 -4.01
N ILE A 387 8.01 -12.13 -4.34
CA ILE A 387 9.46 -12.08 -4.09
C ILE A 387 9.74 -11.79 -2.62
N GLY A 388 10.58 -12.62 -2.01
CA GLY A 388 10.90 -12.46 -0.60
C GLY A 388 9.74 -12.78 0.34
N ARG A 389 9.87 -12.29 1.58
CA ARG A 389 8.87 -12.44 2.65
C ARG A 389 9.01 -11.24 3.61
N PRO A 390 8.05 -11.00 4.50
CA PRO A 390 8.13 -9.93 5.50
C PRO A 390 9.46 -9.83 6.26
N SER A 391 10.12 -10.96 6.49
CA SER A 391 11.42 -11.02 7.17
C SER A 391 12.61 -10.65 6.27
N THR A 392 12.46 -10.64 4.95
CA THR A 392 13.56 -10.46 3.99
C THR A 392 13.51 -9.16 3.20
N TYR A 393 12.40 -8.43 3.20
CA TYR A 393 12.28 -7.17 2.45
C TYR A 393 13.36 -6.17 2.82
N VAL A 394 13.44 -5.79 4.09
CA VAL A 394 14.44 -4.82 4.58
C VAL A 394 15.88 -5.33 4.41
N PRO A 395 16.22 -6.58 4.79
CA PRO A 395 17.55 -7.13 4.52
C PRO A 395 17.96 -7.07 3.04
N THR A 396 17.03 -7.37 2.13
CA THR A 396 17.31 -7.33 0.69
C THR A 396 17.62 -5.90 0.24
N ILE A 397 16.78 -4.93 0.56
CA ILE A 397 16.98 -3.52 0.19
C ILE A 397 18.28 -3.00 0.80
N THR A 398 18.53 -3.29 2.07
CA THR A 398 19.77 -2.89 2.74
C THR A 398 21.00 -3.49 2.05
N THR A 399 20.92 -4.76 1.63
CA THR A 399 22.03 -5.45 0.97
C THR A 399 22.36 -4.83 -0.38
N ILE A 400 21.36 -4.59 -1.24
CA ILE A 400 21.62 -4.05 -2.59
C ILE A 400 22.17 -2.62 -2.53
N ILE A 401 21.79 -1.83 -1.52
CA ILE A 401 22.34 -0.50 -1.28
C ILE A 401 23.77 -0.59 -0.73
N ASN A 402 24.01 -1.40 0.32
CA ASN A 402 25.33 -1.55 0.92
C ASN A 402 26.37 -2.16 -0.05
N ARG A 403 25.93 -2.96 -1.02
CA ARG A 403 26.78 -3.50 -2.09
C ARG A 403 26.98 -2.52 -3.24
N ASN A 404 26.37 -1.35 -3.14
CA ASN A 404 26.44 -0.30 -4.15
C ASN A 404 25.91 -0.75 -5.53
N TYR A 405 24.93 -1.68 -5.56
CA TYR A 405 24.20 -2.00 -6.78
C TYR A 405 23.13 -0.96 -7.09
N VAL A 406 22.61 -0.36 -6.01
CA VAL A 406 21.54 0.64 -6.05
C VAL A 406 21.93 1.78 -5.12
N GLU A 407 21.64 2.98 -5.53
CA GLU A 407 21.78 4.19 -4.71
C GLU A 407 20.43 4.86 -4.49
N ARG A 408 20.37 5.72 -3.46
CA ARG A 408 19.21 6.57 -3.21
C ARG A 408 19.40 7.92 -3.88
N ASP A 409 18.40 8.30 -4.67
CA ASP A 409 18.22 9.65 -5.21
C ASP A 409 16.99 10.27 -4.54
N GLY A 410 17.18 11.00 -3.46
CA GLY A 410 16.11 11.40 -2.56
C GLY A 410 15.39 10.19 -1.94
N LYS A 411 14.11 10.03 -2.24
CA LYS A 411 13.31 8.85 -1.83
C LYS A 411 13.36 7.71 -2.86
N GLN A 412 13.86 7.95 -4.06
CA GLN A 412 13.89 7.00 -5.17
C GLN A 412 15.11 6.10 -5.12
N LEU A 413 14.99 4.92 -5.69
CA LEU A 413 16.06 3.95 -5.88
C LEU A 413 16.48 3.95 -7.36
N LYS A 414 17.77 4.11 -7.59
CA LYS A 414 18.39 4.17 -8.90
C LYS A 414 19.50 3.14 -9.01
N PRO A 415 19.62 2.40 -10.12
CA PRO A 415 20.75 1.50 -10.28
C PRO A 415 22.04 2.30 -10.45
N THR A 416 23.14 1.78 -9.91
CA THR A 416 24.48 2.27 -10.21
C THR A 416 25.02 1.57 -11.45
N SER A 417 26.09 2.11 -12.07
CA SER A 417 26.78 1.41 -13.16
C SER A 417 27.23 0.00 -12.76
N LEU A 418 27.64 -0.18 -11.50
CA LEU A 418 27.98 -1.50 -10.95
C LEU A 418 26.76 -2.43 -10.89
N GLY A 419 25.60 -1.90 -10.49
CA GLY A 419 24.35 -2.64 -10.48
C GLY A 419 23.92 -3.07 -11.88
N GLU A 420 24.01 -2.17 -12.85
CA GLU A 420 23.66 -2.45 -14.24
C GLU A 420 24.56 -3.55 -14.85
N VAL A 421 25.88 -3.43 -14.72
CA VAL A 421 26.82 -4.45 -15.19
C VAL A 421 26.60 -5.80 -14.51
N THR A 422 26.35 -5.78 -13.17
CA THR A 422 26.07 -7.01 -12.45
C THR A 422 24.76 -7.65 -12.90
N ASN A 423 23.71 -6.84 -13.08
CA ASN A 423 22.41 -7.30 -13.58
C ASN A 423 22.52 -7.86 -15.01
N GLN A 424 23.23 -7.19 -15.89
CA GLN A 424 23.45 -7.66 -17.25
C GLN A 424 24.11 -9.04 -17.25
N LEU A 425 25.24 -9.18 -16.54
CA LEU A 425 25.96 -10.45 -16.43
C LEU A 425 25.08 -11.58 -15.88
N MET A 426 24.28 -11.26 -14.85
CA MET A 426 23.35 -12.23 -14.24
C MET A 426 22.22 -12.61 -15.19
N SER A 427 21.67 -11.66 -15.94
CA SER A 427 20.57 -11.90 -16.87
C SER A 427 21.01 -12.69 -18.12
N GLU A 428 22.24 -12.47 -18.61
CA GLU A 428 22.78 -13.18 -19.77
C GLU A 428 23.17 -14.63 -19.46
N HIS A 429 23.68 -14.90 -18.27
CA HIS A 429 24.27 -16.22 -17.96
C HIS A 429 23.47 -17.02 -16.91
N PHE A 430 22.58 -16.39 -16.16
CA PHE A 430 21.84 -16.98 -15.06
C PHE A 430 20.38 -16.51 -15.05
N ASP A 431 19.76 -16.42 -16.21
CA ASP A 431 18.40 -15.93 -16.46
C ASP A 431 17.38 -16.53 -15.51
N LYS A 432 17.43 -17.85 -15.29
CA LYS A 432 16.53 -18.57 -14.38
C LYS A 432 16.64 -18.11 -12.93
N ILE A 433 17.85 -17.69 -12.49
CA ILE A 433 18.06 -17.25 -11.09
C ILE A 433 17.51 -15.85 -10.85
N VAL A 434 17.49 -15.02 -11.88
CA VAL A 434 16.94 -13.66 -11.84
C VAL A 434 15.51 -13.55 -12.38
N ASP A 435 14.88 -14.68 -12.68
CA ASP A 435 13.46 -14.71 -13.06
C ASP A 435 12.60 -14.43 -11.82
N VAL A 436 11.66 -13.51 -11.97
CA VAL A 436 10.66 -13.16 -10.93
C VAL A 436 9.82 -14.37 -10.53
N LYS A 437 9.63 -15.34 -11.42
CA LYS A 437 8.81 -16.55 -11.19
C LYS A 437 9.57 -17.70 -10.53
N PHE A 438 10.90 -17.62 -10.44
CA PHE A 438 11.76 -18.62 -9.79
C PHE A 438 11.77 -18.37 -8.26
#